data_bd35a8cfc57e97d095baea27e6b408ef
#
_entry.id   bd35a8cfc57e97d095baea27e6b408ef
#
_cell.length_a   1.000
_cell.length_b   1.000
_cell.length_c   1.000
_cell.angle_alpha   90.00
_cell.angle_beta   90.00
_cell.angle_gamma   90.00
#
_symmetry.space_group_name_H-M   'P 1'
#
loop_
_entity.id
_entity.type
_entity.pdbx_description
1 polymer ?
#
loop_
_entity_poly.entity_id
_entity_poly.type
_entity_poly.pdbx_seq_one_letter_code
_entity_poly.pdbx_strand_id
1 'polypeptide(L)'
;QPENPVAERRIHTALDTALTVAEQSGSLPECIWKTFLSGLQLACTIVPSVLSVGLVGMLLAIHTPLFQVIGYLFYPFAALVQLPEALPAAQALATSIAEMYLPCAFVMDCSLATRYVVAVGCISELLFFSAVIPCILSTSIPVKVPQMLFIWAERVIFSILLAGAAALILF
;
A
#
# COMPACT_ATOMS: atom_id res chain seq x y z
N GLN A 1 18.65 -0.77 19.56
CA GLN A 1 18.73 -0.26 20.92
C GLN A 1 17.96 -1.22 21.81
N PRO A 2 18.47 -1.65 22.97
CA PRO A 2 17.70 -2.46 23.89
C PRO A 2 16.48 -1.65 24.35
N GLU A 3 15.30 -2.24 24.25
CA GLU A 3 14.08 -1.64 24.78
C GLU A 3 14.23 -1.42 26.28
N ASN A 4 14.04 -0.20 26.73
CA ASN A 4 13.99 0.09 28.15
C ASN A 4 12.87 -0.74 28.80
N PRO A 5 13.12 -1.36 29.98
CA PRO A 5 12.09 -2.12 30.68
C PRO A 5 10.87 -1.24 30.93
N VAL A 6 9.76 -1.68 30.41
CA VAL A 6 8.50 -0.91 30.46
C VAL A 6 8.03 -0.85 31.90
N ALA A 7 7.97 0.36 32.45
CA ALA A 7 7.55 0.61 33.83
C ALA A 7 6.15 0.02 34.11
N GLU A 8 5.93 -0.46 35.33
CA GLU A 8 4.67 -1.08 35.78
C GLU A 8 3.41 -0.21 35.61
N ARG A 9 3.57 1.12 35.43
CA ARG A 9 2.49 2.10 35.22
C ARG A 9 2.53 2.70 33.81
N ARG A 10 2.39 1.87 32.78
CA ARG A 10 2.44 2.27 31.36
C ARG A 10 1.55 3.47 31.03
N ILE A 11 0.34 3.52 31.57
CA ILE A 11 -0.64 4.59 31.29
C ILE A 11 -0.20 5.91 31.93
N HIS A 12 0.28 5.92 33.15
CA HIS A 12 0.78 7.13 33.80
C HIS A 12 2.01 7.68 33.11
N THR A 13 2.96 6.83 32.76
CA THR A 13 4.19 7.25 32.04
C THR A 13 3.83 7.79 30.65
N ALA A 14 2.87 7.19 29.95
CA ALA A 14 2.40 7.68 28.66
C ALA A 14 1.69 9.04 28.78
N LEU A 15 0.86 9.23 29.80
CA LEU A 15 0.19 10.51 30.07
C LEU A 15 1.19 11.62 30.45
N ASP A 16 2.15 11.34 31.33
CA ASP A 16 3.18 12.29 31.70
C ASP A 16 4.04 12.69 30.51
N THR A 17 4.40 11.72 29.66
CA THR A 17 5.13 12.00 28.42
C THR A 17 4.29 12.83 27.46
N ALA A 18 3.01 12.52 27.29
CA ALA A 18 2.11 13.28 26.43
C ALA A 18 1.93 14.72 26.92
N LEU A 19 1.76 14.94 28.23
CA LEU A 19 1.66 16.27 28.82
C LEU A 19 2.94 17.07 28.62
N THR A 20 4.11 16.46 28.85
CA THR A 20 5.40 17.10 28.65
C THR A 20 5.60 17.53 27.18
N VAL A 21 5.24 16.66 26.24
CA VAL A 21 5.29 16.98 24.79
C VAL A 21 4.30 18.10 24.45
N ALA A 22 3.09 18.07 25.02
CA ALA A 22 2.08 19.10 24.80
C ALA A 22 2.53 20.49 25.33
N GLU A 23 3.16 20.53 26.50
CA GLU A 23 3.73 21.77 27.08
C GLU A 23 4.87 22.35 26.22
N GLN A 24 5.66 21.47 25.55
CA GLN A 24 6.75 21.88 24.68
C GLN A 24 6.31 22.27 23.26
N SER A 25 5.10 21.96 22.86
CA SER A 25 4.63 22.13 21.47
C SER A 25 4.26 23.56 21.08
N GLY A 26 4.28 24.52 22.02
CA GLY A 26 3.95 25.93 21.75
C GLY A 26 2.45 26.19 21.58
N SER A 27 2.08 27.31 20.96
CA SER A 27 0.67 27.67 20.77
C SER A 27 0.01 26.80 19.69
N LEU A 28 -1.27 26.45 19.89
CA LEU A 28 -2.07 25.65 18.97
C LEU A 28 -2.04 26.14 17.51
N PRO A 29 -2.20 27.47 17.23
CA PRO A 29 -2.11 27.98 15.86
C PRO A 29 -0.73 27.79 15.23
N GLU A 30 0.33 27.94 16.00
CA GLU A 30 1.69 27.73 15.53
C GLU A 30 1.96 26.27 15.20
N CYS A 31 1.48 25.35 16.02
CA CYS A 31 1.58 23.92 15.79
C CYS A 31 0.82 23.51 14.51
N ILE A 32 -0.40 24.01 14.33
CA ILE A 32 -1.19 23.76 13.11
C ILE A 32 -0.45 24.27 11.87
N TRP A 33 0.08 25.50 11.93
CA TRP A 33 0.80 26.08 10.80
C TRP A 33 2.08 25.30 10.45
N LYS A 34 2.88 24.92 11.44
CA LYS A 34 4.07 24.08 11.24
C LYS A 34 3.71 22.73 10.63
N THR A 35 2.65 22.08 11.12
CA THR A 35 2.17 20.80 10.60
C THR A 35 1.69 20.95 9.16
N PHE A 36 0.95 22.01 8.84
CA PHE A 36 0.51 22.29 7.47
C PHE A 36 1.69 22.48 6.51
N LEU A 37 2.69 23.27 6.90
CA LEU A 37 3.88 23.48 6.07
C LEU A 37 4.67 22.18 5.87
N SER A 38 4.83 21.39 6.93
CA SER A 38 5.48 20.08 6.85
C SER A 38 4.73 19.11 5.92
N GLY A 39 3.40 19.11 6.00
CA GLY A 39 2.55 18.32 5.11
C GLY A 39 2.66 18.76 3.65
N LEU A 40 2.70 20.08 3.41
CA LEU A 40 2.88 20.64 2.06
C LEU A 40 4.25 20.26 1.48
N GLN A 41 5.30 20.37 2.28
CA GLN A 41 6.66 19.98 1.88
C GLN A 41 6.74 18.47 1.55
N LEU A 42 6.10 17.63 2.37
CA LEU A 42 6.01 16.20 2.13
C LEU A 42 5.25 15.90 0.83
N ALA A 43 4.12 16.57 0.59
CA ALA A 43 3.35 16.43 -0.63
C ALA A 43 4.18 16.80 -1.88
N CYS A 44 4.90 17.94 -1.84
CA CYS A 44 5.78 18.35 -2.93
C CYS A 44 6.91 17.35 -3.22
N THR A 45 7.30 16.56 -2.25
CA THR A 45 8.32 15.51 -2.42
C THR A 45 7.72 14.22 -2.97
N ILE A 46 6.55 13.83 -2.50
CA ILE A 46 5.91 12.54 -2.86
C ILE A 46 5.22 12.62 -4.23
N VAL A 47 4.48 13.69 -4.52
CA VAL A 47 3.69 13.81 -5.75
C VAL A 47 4.52 13.59 -7.04
N PRO A 48 5.70 14.21 -7.24
CA PRO A 48 6.52 13.94 -8.43
C PRO A 48 6.96 12.48 -8.53
N SER A 49 7.27 11.83 -7.40
CA SER A 49 7.64 10.41 -7.37
C SER A 49 6.48 9.52 -7.80
N VAL A 50 5.30 9.73 -7.21
CA VAL A 50 4.08 8.99 -7.56
C VAL A 50 3.75 9.14 -9.05
N LEU A 51 3.77 10.37 -9.57
CA LEU A 51 3.50 10.65 -10.97
C LEU A 51 4.52 9.99 -11.91
N SER A 52 5.81 10.11 -11.59
CA SER A 52 6.88 9.55 -12.44
C SER A 52 6.85 8.03 -12.46
N VAL A 53 6.80 7.40 -11.29
CA VAL A 53 6.79 5.93 -11.19
C VAL A 53 5.46 5.36 -11.68
N GLY A 54 4.34 6.02 -11.38
CA GLY A 54 3.02 5.64 -11.86
C GLY A 54 2.94 5.70 -13.39
N LEU A 55 3.45 6.78 -14.00
CA LEU A 55 3.51 6.90 -15.46
C LEU A 55 4.38 5.81 -16.09
N VAL A 56 5.58 5.56 -15.56
CA VAL A 56 6.47 4.48 -16.04
C VAL A 56 5.78 3.13 -15.86
N GLY A 57 5.16 2.87 -14.71
CA GLY A 57 4.41 1.65 -14.45
C GLY A 57 3.27 1.44 -15.45
N MET A 58 2.50 2.50 -15.74
CA MET A 58 1.42 2.47 -16.74
C MET A 58 1.96 2.20 -18.14
N LEU A 59 3.03 2.86 -18.55
CA LEU A 59 3.65 2.62 -19.86
C LEU A 59 4.15 1.17 -19.98
N LEU A 60 4.78 0.63 -18.94
CA LEU A 60 5.20 -0.77 -18.90
C LEU A 60 4.02 -1.73 -18.98
N ALA A 61 2.90 -1.43 -18.30
CA ALA A 61 1.72 -2.26 -18.32
C ALA A 61 1.03 -2.29 -19.70
N ILE A 62 1.04 -1.17 -20.43
CA ILE A 62 0.39 -1.06 -21.75
C ILE A 62 1.30 -1.62 -22.86
N HIS A 63 2.61 -1.33 -22.81
CA HIS A 63 3.52 -1.61 -23.91
C HIS A 63 4.35 -2.88 -23.75
N THR A 64 4.34 -3.51 -22.57
CA THR A 64 5.10 -4.73 -22.30
C THR A 64 4.25 -5.82 -21.66
N PRO A 65 4.56 -7.10 -21.88
CA PRO A 65 3.84 -8.21 -21.22
C PRO A 65 4.30 -8.44 -19.75
N LEU A 66 5.11 -7.55 -19.17
CA LEU A 66 5.72 -7.75 -17.86
C LEU A 66 4.70 -8.09 -16.78
N PHE A 67 3.71 -7.23 -16.59
CA PHE A 67 2.68 -7.43 -15.56
C PHE A 67 1.71 -8.55 -15.92
N GLN A 68 1.54 -8.83 -17.21
CA GLN A 68 0.77 -10.01 -17.65
C GLN A 68 1.46 -11.30 -17.19
N VAL A 69 2.79 -11.39 -17.39
CA VAL A 69 3.58 -12.55 -16.94
C VAL A 69 3.55 -12.70 -15.42
N ILE A 70 3.75 -11.59 -14.68
CA ILE A 70 3.67 -11.61 -13.22
C ILE A 70 2.26 -11.99 -12.76
N GLY A 71 1.22 -11.55 -13.46
CA GLY A 71 -0.18 -11.87 -13.17
C GLY A 71 -0.48 -13.37 -13.21
N TYR A 72 0.21 -14.17 -14.03
CA TYR A 72 0.06 -15.63 -14.01
C TYR A 72 0.44 -16.25 -12.67
N LEU A 73 1.30 -15.62 -11.87
CA LEU A 73 1.60 -16.06 -10.51
C LEU A 73 0.37 -15.98 -9.59
N PHE A 74 -0.46 -14.95 -9.77
CA PHE A 74 -1.65 -14.69 -8.95
C PHE A 74 -2.91 -15.34 -9.50
N TYR A 75 -2.92 -15.70 -10.79
CA TYR A 75 -4.07 -16.29 -11.47
C TYR A 75 -4.65 -17.54 -10.75
N PRO A 76 -3.87 -18.52 -10.28
CA PRO A 76 -4.44 -19.71 -9.62
C PRO A 76 -5.23 -19.35 -8.36
N PHE A 77 -4.84 -18.32 -7.64
CA PHE A 77 -5.56 -17.87 -6.42
C PHE A 77 -6.86 -17.16 -6.78
N ALA A 78 -6.87 -16.34 -7.84
CA ALA A 78 -8.09 -15.71 -8.35
C ALA A 78 -9.07 -16.73 -8.93
N ALA A 79 -8.57 -17.77 -9.61
CA ALA A 79 -9.39 -18.86 -10.11
C ALA A 79 -9.95 -19.74 -8.98
N LEU A 80 -9.20 -19.94 -7.90
CA LEU A 80 -9.62 -20.72 -6.73
C LEU A 80 -10.86 -20.08 -6.05
N VAL A 81 -10.93 -18.76 -5.97
CA VAL A 81 -12.09 -18.03 -5.45
C VAL A 81 -13.18 -17.79 -6.50
N GLN A 82 -13.11 -18.48 -7.63
CA GLN A 82 -14.10 -18.44 -8.72
C GLN A 82 -14.43 -17.02 -9.22
N LEU A 83 -13.42 -16.15 -9.25
CA LEU A 83 -13.61 -14.78 -9.71
C LEU A 83 -13.98 -14.79 -11.22
N PRO A 84 -15.05 -14.09 -11.65
CA PRO A 84 -15.50 -14.13 -13.05
C PRO A 84 -14.41 -13.78 -14.06
N GLU A 85 -13.63 -12.71 -13.77
CA GLU A 85 -12.52 -12.27 -14.61
C GLU A 85 -11.18 -12.49 -13.85
N ALA A 86 -10.89 -13.76 -13.47
CA ALA A 86 -9.73 -14.14 -12.66
C ALA A 86 -8.39 -13.71 -13.26
N LEU A 87 -8.19 -13.88 -14.57
CA LEU A 87 -6.95 -13.51 -15.24
C LEU A 87 -6.77 -11.98 -15.34
N PRO A 88 -7.76 -11.20 -15.81
CA PRO A 88 -7.69 -9.74 -15.75
C PRO A 88 -7.43 -9.19 -14.35
N ALA A 89 -8.08 -9.72 -13.31
CA ALA A 89 -7.86 -9.30 -11.93
C ALA A 89 -6.42 -9.58 -11.47
N ALA A 90 -5.89 -10.76 -11.73
CA ALA A 90 -4.54 -11.14 -11.37
C ALA A 90 -3.48 -10.28 -12.08
N GLN A 91 -3.68 -9.99 -13.38
CA GLN A 91 -2.80 -9.12 -14.16
C GLN A 91 -2.89 -7.67 -13.71
N ALA A 92 -4.08 -7.18 -13.39
CA ALA A 92 -4.26 -5.85 -12.83
C ALA A 92 -3.54 -5.73 -11.48
N LEU A 93 -3.75 -6.66 -10.55
CA LEU A 93 -3.08 -6.65 -9.24
C LEU A 93 -1.55 -6.74 -9.35
N ALA A 94 -1.00 -7.38 -10.38
CA ALA A 94 0.44 -7.37 -10.61
C ALA A 94 0.99 -5.96 -10.86
N THR A 95 0.19 -5.01 -11.37
CA THR A 95 0.63 -3.63 -11.61
C THR A 95 0.74 -2.80 -10.32
N SER A 96 0.14 -3.26 -9.22
CA SER A 96 0.13 -2.56 -7.93
C SER A 96 1.52 -2.34 -7.35
N ILE A 97 2.48 -3.20 -7.68
CA ILE A 97 3.87 -3.01 -7.26
C ILE A 97 4.48 -1.70 -7.79
N ALA A 98 4.04 -1.22 -8.93
CA ALA A 98 4.47 0.08 -9.45
C ALA A 98 3.73 1.22 -8.75
N GLU A 99 2.39 1.15 -8.74
CA GLU A 99 1.53 2.15 -8.12
C GLU A 99 0.22 1.49 -7.66
N MET A 100 -0.18 1.75 -6.41
CA MET A 100 -1.27 1.01 -5.74
C MET A 100 -2.64 1.18 -6.40
N TYR A 101 -2.94 2.31 -7.04
CA TYR A 101 -4.23 2.55 -7.69
C TYR A 101 -4.29 2.11 -9.15
N LEU A 102 -3.14 1.79 -9.73
CA LEU A 102 -3.06 1.40 -11.15
C LEU A 102 -3.94 0.19 -11.50
N PRO A 103 -4.06 -0.86 -10.66
CA PRO A 103 -4.94 -1.99 -10.92
C PRO A 103 -6.39 -1.60 -11.14
N CYS A 104 -6.89 -0.59 -10.43
CA CYS A 104 -8.29 -0.16 -10.55
C CYS A 104 -8.63 0.36 -11.96
N ALA A 105 -7.65 0.97 -12.64
CA ALA A 105 -7.83 1.46 -14.01
C ALA A 105 -8.01 0.32 -15.02
N PHE A 106 -7.43 -0.85 -14.76
CA PHE A 106 -7.50 -2.00 -15.68
C PHE A 106 -8.74 -2.88 -15.50
N VAL A 107 -9.53 -2.69 -14.44
CA VAL A 107 -10.72 -3.51 -14.14
C VAL A 107 -12.03 -2.71 -14.20
N MET A 108 -12.02 -1.51 -14.79
CA MET A 108 -13.20 -0.64 -14.82
C MET A 108 -14.39 -1.28 -15.55
N ASP A 109 -14.13 -2.08 -16.58
CA ASP A 109 -15.15 -2.76 -17.38
C ASP A 109 -15.46 -4.19 -16.87
N CYS A 110 -14.81 -4.64 -15.78
CA CYS A 110 -15.06 -5.93 -15.17
C CYS A 110 -16.29 -5.93 -14.27
N SER A 111 -16.72 -7.13 -13.87
CA SER A 111 -17.83 -7.34 -12.93
C SER A 111 -17.61 -6.66 -11.58
N LEU A 112 -18.69 -6.40 -10.84
CA LEU A 112 -18.61 -5.75 -9.53
C LEU A 112 -17.78 -6.56 -8.53
N ALA A 113 -17.89 -7.90 -8.57
CA ALA A 113 -17.10 -8.79 -7.74
C ALA A 113 -15.61 -8.65 -8.00
N THR A 114 -15.19 -8.63 -9.26
CA THR A 114 -13.79 -8.43 -9.65
C THR A 114 -13.28 -7.05 -9.25
N ARG A 115 -14.04 -6.00 -9.49
CA ARG A 115 -13.70 -4.64 -9.08
C ARG A 115 -13.56 -4.50 -7.58
N TYR A 116 -14.43 -5.15 -6.80
CA TYR A 116 -14.36 -5.19 -5.34
C TYR A 116 -13.06 -5.86 -4.86
N VAL A 117 -12.74 -7.05 -5.37
CA VAL A 117 -11.51 -7.78 -4.98
C VAL A 117 -10.26 -6.98 -5.31
N VAL A 118 -10.19 -6.37 -6.49
CA VAL A 118 -9.05 -5.55 -6.89
C VAL A 118 -8.94 -4.28 -6.05
N ALA A 119 -10.06 -3.62 -5.73
CA ALA A 119 -10.04 -2.43 -4.87
C ALA A 119 -9.57 -2.75 -3.45
N VAL A 120 -10.01 -3.87 -2.87
CA VAL A 120 -9.50 -4.35 -1.56
C VAL A 120 -8.02 -4.67 -1.64
N GLY A 121 -7.57 -5.33 -2.71
CA GLY A 121 -6.16 -5.61 -2.97
C GLY A 121 -5.34 -4.34 -2.97
N CYS A 122 -5.71 -3.34 -3.75
CA CYS A 122 -5.03 -2.04 -3.84
C CYS A 122 -4.78 -1.39 -2.47
N ILE A 123 -5.78 -1.42 -1.59
CA ILE A 123 -5.67 -0.79 -0.26
C ILE A 123 -4.82 -1.64 0.68
N SER A 124 -4.87 -2.97 0.56
CA SER A 124 -4.19 -3.86 1.50
C SER A 124 -2.70 -4.09 1.20
N GLU A 125 -2.25 -3.85 -0.03
CA GLU A 125 -0.88 -4.17 -0.45
C GLU A 125 0.19 -3.28 0.17
N LEU A 126 -0.03 -1.99 0.31
CA LEU A 126 0.83 -0.98 0.95
C LEU A 126 2.27 -0.86 0.42
N LEU A 127 2.82 -1.83 -0.30
CA LEU A 127 4.21 -1.84 -0.78
C LEU A 127 4.25 -1.59 -2.28
N PHE A 128 4.62 -0.40 -2.69
CA PHE A 128 4.71 0.01 -4.09
C PHE A 128 5.86 0.98 -4.33
N PHE A 129 6.40 0.97 -5.55
CA PHE A 129 7.61 1.73 -5.89
C PHE A 129 7.39 3.23 -5.99
N SER A 130 6.17 3.69 -6.22
CA SER A 130 5.91 5.12 -6.37
C SER A 130 6.09 5.91 -5.05
N ALA A 131 5.90 5.30 -3.88
CA ALA A 131 6.05 6.00 -2.61
C ALA A 131 6.63 5.14 -1.46
N VAL A 132 5.98 4.04 -1.07
CA VAL A 132 6.29 3.36 0.18
C VAL A 132 7.64 2.67 0.17
N ILE A 133 8.01 1.99 -0.91
CA ILE A 133 9.32 1.33 -1.02
C ILE A 133 10.47 2.35 -0.91
N PRO A 134 10.49 3.47 -1.65
CA PRO A 134 11.50 4.51 -1.46
C PRO A 134 11.50 5.10 -0.04
N CYS A 135 10.33 5.31 0.57
CA CYS A 135 10.24 5.80 1.94
C CYS A 135 10.90 4.84 2.95
N ILE A 136 10.64 3.53 2.84
CA ILE A 136 11.27 2.53 3.70
C ILE A 136 12.79 2.52 3.50
N LEU A 137 13.26 2.55 2.25
CA LEU A 137 14.69 2.55 1.93
C LEU A 137 15.42 3.81 2.40
N SER A 138 14.71 4.94 2.57
CA SER A 138 15.28 6.17 3.12
C SER A 138 15.41 6.16 4.66
N THR A 139 14.86 5.15 5.31
CA THR A 139 14.94 4.99 6.78
C THR A 139 16.04 4.01 7.18
N SER A 140 16.32 3.92 8.48
CA SER A 140 17.25 2.92 9.04
C SER A 140 16.60 1.54 9.27
N ILE A 141 15.42 1.29 8.73
CA ILE A 141 14.72 0.01 8.85
C ILE A 141 15.49 -1.06 8.06
N PRO A 142 15.92 -2.18 8.67
CA PRO A 142 16.77 -3.17 8.03
C PRO A 142 15.98 -4.13 7.12
N VAL A 143 15.21 -3.60 6.17
CA VAL A 143 14.42 -4.39 5.21
C VAL A 143 14.98 -4.19 3.80
N LYS A 144 15.22 -5.29 3.09
CA LYS A 144 15.77 -5.30 1.74
C LYS A 144 14.64 -5.37 0.70
N VAL A 145 14.90 -4.81 -0.51
CA VAL A 145 13.92 -4.83 -1.63
C VAL A 145 13.34 -6.24 -1.91
N PRO A 146 14.13 -7.34 -1.98
CA PRO A 146 13.56 -8.66 -2.20
C PRO A 146 12.57 -9.11 -1.13
N GLN A 147 12.80 -8.72 0.13
CA GLN A 147 11.88 -9.01 1.24
C GLN A 147 10.57 -8.24 1.08
N MET A 148 10.64 -6.98 0.66
CA MET A 148 9.44 -6.16 0.38
C MET A 148 8.63 -6.74 -0.79
N LEU A 149 9.30 -7.20 -1.86
CA LEU A 149 8.65 -7.88 -2.98
C LEU A 149 7.95 -9.17 -2.55
N PHE A 150 8.58 -9.94 -1.67
CA PHE A 150 7.97 -11.16 -1.12
C PHE A 150 6.73 -10.84 -0.29
N ILE A 151 6.82 -9.85 0.62
CA ILE A 151 5.69 -9.40 1.45
C ILE A 151 4.56 -8.84 0.56
N TRP A 152 4.91 -8.09 -0.50
CA TRP A 152 3.93 -7.62 -1.47
C TRP A 152 3.18 -8.79 -2.13
N ALA A 153 3.90 -9.78 -2.66
CA ALA A 153 3.28 -10.92 -3.31
C ALA A 153 2.38 -11.72 -2.35
N GLU A 154 2.83 -11.93 -1.12
CA GLU A 154 2.05 -12.58 -0.06
C GLU A 154 0.75 -11.81 0.23
N ARG A 155 0.83 -10.48 0.35
CA ARG A 155 -0.35 -9.63 0.59
C ARG A 155 -1.33 -9.66 -0.57
N VAL A 156 -0.87 -9.65 -1.82
CA VAL A 156 -1.72 -9.82 -3.00
C VAL A 156 -2.48 -11.14 -2.92
N ILE A 157 -1.78 -12.25 -2.64
CA ILE A 157 -2.40 -13.57 -2.53
C ILE A 157 -3.47 -13.61 -1.43
N PHE A 158 -3.14 -13.14 -0.22
CA PHE A 158 -4.11 -13.10 0.88
C PHE A 158 -5.29 -12.19 0.57
N SER A 159 -5.06 -11.05 -0.08
CA SER A 159 -6.14 -10.14 -0.47
C SER A 159 -7.09 -10.79 -1.48
N ILE A 160 -6.56 -11.48 -2.49
CA ILE A 160 -7.37 -12.23 -3.45
C ILE A 160 -8.21 -13.29 -2.73
N LEU A 161 -7.61 -14.09 -1.85
CA LEU A 161 -8.31 -15.17 -1.16
C LEU A 161 -9.39 -14.65 -0.21
N LEU A 162 -9.09 -13.66 0.61
CA LEU A 162 -10.02 -13.14 1.60
C LEU A 162 -11.13 -12.28 0.96
N ALA A 163 -10.75 -11.35 0.08
CA ALA A 163 -11.72 -10.51 -0.61
C ALA A 163 -12.55 -11.32 -1.63
N GLY A 164 -11.93 -12.31 -2.29
CA GLY A 164 -12.64 -13.21 -3.19
C GLY A 164 -13.65 -14.07 -2.46
N ALA A 165 -13.29 -14.66 -1.30
CA ALA A 165 -14.24 -15.38 -0.45
C ALA A 165 -15.39 -14.47 0.04
N ALA A 166 -15.10 -13.21 0.39
CA ALA A 166 -16.12 -12.24 0.74
C ALA A 166 -17.00 -11.89 -0.48
N ALA A 167 -16.43 -11.74 -1.66
CA ALA A 167 -17.16 -11.44 -2.89
C ALA A 167 -18.16 -12.55 -3.26
N LEU A 168 -17.82 -13.82 -3.04
CA LEU A 168 -18.74 -14.97 -3.24
C LEU A 168 -19.98 -14.93 -2.33
N ILE A 169 -19.90 -14.23 -1.20
CA ILE A 169 -21.01 -14.09 -0.25
C ILE A 169 -21.85 -12.84 -0.56
N LEU A 170 -21.20 -11.80 -1.09
CA LEU A 170 -21.82 -10.48 -1.28
C LEU A 170 -22.48 -10.32 -2.64
N PHE A 171 -21.97 -11.03 -3.65
CA PHE A 171 -22.37 -10.89 -5.05
C PHE A 171 -22.71 -12.25 -5.68
#